data_f428f6334b50adde4dff4a3f8d8268dd
#
_entry.id   f428f6334b50adde4dff4a3f8d8268dd
#
_cell.length_a   1.000
_cell.length_b   1.000
_cell.length_c   1.000
_cell.angle_alpha   90.00
_cell.angle_beta   90.00
_cell.angle_gamma   90.00
#
_symmetry.space_group_name_H-M   'P 1'
#
loop_
_entity.id
_entity.type
_entity.pdbx_description
1 polymer ?
#
loop_
_entity_poly.entity_id
_entity_poly.type
_entity_poly.pdbx_seq_one_letter_code
_entity_poly.pdbx_strand_id
1 'polypeptide(L)'
;MINNIIFDNKNRHRIFSILILCLFGFCLVQAMQAPKKNAKKRPQGERVYLLHADELRYDMFSSTPDAQILKGKVSFRHQGSNLTCDSAYFYQGSNSVKAFGHVHYRQGDTLSLICDRAEYDGQMQMMRARKNVVLHHRRQTLNTDSLDFDRLYNVANFFDGGTLIDGKDKLVADWGEYHTETREAKFVYNVKLRSGKDVVTTDTLYYDVLKSMAHMVGPSKIISGGSVVKTEDGYYDTKADKAQLYGRSTVVDKDKTLTGDTLYYVKDGESTGYGNVVYVDKKNKNSLTCNYLRYNEKTGKGFATRNPVAVDYSQKDTLWMHSDTMRIYTFNINTDSVYRKVHAYPKVRAYRQDLQAVCDSLVFNSQDSCMTMYKDPVVWNMNRQLLGEKIMVYMNDSTVRFAHVVGQALSIEQMPDSVHYNQITSNEMKSYFDHGEIKTAESIGNVQTVYFMTDDKDSSLIGLNYLETDTLRMYMGPGRKMEKIWTNKFTSTMYPMTQIPPSKYKLSNFAWFDDIRPKDKNDIFVWRGKAKGTEIKNIKRHEAPLQKITN
;
A
#
# COMPACT_ATOMS: atom_id res chain seq x y z
N MET A 1 26.27 -56.42 0.06
CA MET A 1 25.57 -56.94 1.24
C MET A 1 25.07 -55.78 2.04
N ILE A 2 23.79 -55.88 2.38
CA ILE A 2 22.98 -55.03 3.29
C ILE A 2 22.43 -53.75 2.62
N ASN A 3 21.36 -53.85 1.96
CA ASN A 3 19.90 -53.99 2.25
C ASN A 3 19.23 -52.68 2.70
N ASN A 4 18.45 -52.20 1.75
CA ASN A 4 17.15 -51.51 1.83
C ASN A 4 16.46 -51.51 3.20
N ILE A 5 16.15 -50.33 3.69
CA ILE A 5 14.96 -50.07 4.48
C ILE A 5 14.12 -49.04 3.77
N ILE A 6 13.08 -49.51 3.13
CA ILE A 6 11.99 -48.72 2.52
C ILE A 6 11.18 -48.15 3.69
N PHE A 7 11.27 -46.82 3.87
CA PHE A 7 10.30 -46.12 4.74
C PHE A 7 9.04 -45.80 3.95
N ASP A 8 7.98 -46.52 4.28
CA ASP A 8 6.62 -46.37 3.75
C ASP A 8 6.10 -44.94 3.97
N ASN A 9 5.74 -44.29 2.88
CA ASN A 9 5.29 -42.89 2.80
C ASN A 9 3.98 -42.62 3.59
N LYS A 10 3.24 -43.64 3.99
CA LYS A 10 2.02 -43.52 4.81
C LYS A 10 2.27 -43.19 6.29
N ASN A 11 3.44 -43.54 6.82
CA ASN A 11 3.76 -43.23 8.22
C ASN A 11 4.34 -41.84 8.44
N ARG A 12 4.92 -41.20 7.42
CA ARG A 12 5.41 -39.82 7.50
C ARG A 12 4.28 -38.80 7.69
N HIS A 13 3.14 -38.98 7.05
CA HIS A 13 1.98 -38.07 7.22
C HIS A 13 1.30 -38.23 8.58
N ARG A 14 1.31 -39.42 9.17
CA ARG A 14 0.76 -39.64 10.53
C ARG A 14 1.63 -39.05 11.63
N ILE A 15 2.95 -39.18 11.53
CA ILE A 15 3.89 -38.58 12.49
C ILE A 15 3.87 -37.05 12.38
N PHE A 16 3.79 -36.50 11.16
CA PHE A 16 3.69 -35.05 10.95
C PHE A 16 2.36 -34.46 11.44
N SER A 17 1.24 -35.17 11.26
CA SER A 17 -0.07 -34.76 11.78
C SER A 17 -0.14 -34.84 13.32
N ILE A 18 0.50 -35.80 13.96
CA ILE A 18 0.56 -35.91 15.42
C ILE A 18 1.46 -34.78 15.99
N LEU A 19 2.58 -34.46 15.35
CA LEU A 19 3.45 -33.35 15.77
C LEU A 19 2.78 -31.97 15.62
N ILE A 20 1.99 -31.74 14.55
CA ILE A 20 1.19 -30.53 14.37
C ILE A 20 0.06 -30.46 15.40
N LEU A 21 -0.62 -31.58 15.72
CA LEU A 21 -1.66 -31.62 16.75
C LEU A 21 -1.09 -31.36 18.16
N CYS A 22 0.11 -31.84 18.47
CA CYS A 22 0.80 -31.58 19.74
C CYS A 22 1.26 -30.13 19.84
N LEU A 23 1.72 -29.49 18.74
CA LEU A 23 2.09 -28.08 18.70
C LEU A 23 0.87 -27.16 18.85
N PHE A 24 -0.26 -27.49 18.21
CA PHE A 24 -1.52 -26.76 18.39
C PHE A 24 -2.12 -26.96 19.80
N GLY A 25 -2.01 -28.15 20.39
CA GLY A 25 -2.41 -28.40 21.77
C GLY A 25 -1.59 -27.61 22.79
N PHE A 26 -0.29 -27.44 22.57
CA PHE A 26 0.59 -26.69 23.45
C PHE A 26 0.37 -25.18 23.37
N CYS A 27 0.06 -24.63 22.15
CA CYS A 27 -0.31 -23.22 21.98
C CYS A 27 -1.69 -22.90 22.59
N LEU A 28 -2.67 -23.81 22.53
CA LEU A 28 -3.99 -23.61 23.13
C LEU A 28 -3.96 -23.67 24.67
N VAL A 29 -3.07 -24.46 25.26
CA VAL A 29 -2.90 -24.54 26.74
C VAL A 29 -2.18 -23.28 27.27
N GLN A 30 -1.29 -22.66 26.51
CA GLN A 30 -0.65 -21.40 26.92
C GLN A 30 -1.57 -20.17 26.74
N ALA A 31 -2.50 -20.20 25.77
CA ALA A 31 -3.49 -19.14 25.58
C ALA A 31 -4.60 -19.14 26.67
N MET A 32 -4.76 -20.23 27.42
CA MET A 32 -5.76 -20.32 28.50
C MET A 32 -5.21 -19.97 29.90
N GLN A 33 -3.94 -19.66 30.05
CA GLN A 33 -3.42 -19.05 31.27
C GLN A 33 -3.43 -17.51 31.13
N ALA A 34 -4.62 -16.93 31.06
CA ALA A 34 -4.77 -15.55 31.48
C ALA A 34 -4.15 -15.44 32.89
N PRO A 35 -3.24 -14.47 33.16
CA PRO A 35 -2.71 -14.31 34.50
C PRO A 35 -3.90 -14.19 35.43
N LYS A 36 -4.06 -15.15 36.35
CA LYS A 36 -4.99 -15.00 37.45
C LYS A 36 -4.61 -13.71 38.15
N LYS A 37 -5.32 -12.61 37.84
CA LYS A 37 -5.24 -11.39 38.65
C LYS A 37 -5.54 -11.88 40.05
N ASN A 38 -4.53 -11.95 40.92
CA ASN A 38 -4.73 -12.22 42.33
C ASN A 38 -5.78 -11.19 42.80
N ALA A 39 -6.99 -11.65 43.03
CA ALA A 39 -8.04 -10.79 43.57
C ALA A 39 -7.50 -10.24 44.89
N LYS A 40 -7.22 -8.94 44.93
CA LYS A 40 -6.82 -8.28 46.17
C LYS A 40 -7.98 -8.52 47.15
N LYS A 41 -7.71 -9.26 48.26
CA LYS A 41 -8.70 -9.39 49.34
C LYS A 41 -9.02 -7.99 49.82
N ARG A 42 -10.30 -7.62 49.82
CA ARG A 42 -10.71 -6.32 50.36
C ARG A 42 -10.35 -6.27 51.83
N PRO A 43 -9.60 -5.23 52.29
CA PRO A 43 -9.21 -5.11 53.68
C PRO A 43 -10.49 -4.96 54.55
N GLN A 44 -10.66 -5.85 55.50
CA GLN A 44 -11.72 -5.75 56.49
C GLN A 44 -11.26 -4.76 57.56
N GLY A 45 -11.87 -3.53 57.62
CA GLY A 45 -11.83 -2.93 58.89
C GLY A 45 -11.36 -1.53 59.14
N GLU A 46 -11.09 -0.65 58.16
CA GLU A 46 -11.03 0.77 58.50
C GLU A 46 -12.43 1.39 58.36
N ARG A 47 -12.81 2.21 59.36
CA ARG A 47 -14.09 2.93 59.34
C ARG A 47 -13.95 4.26 58.60
N VAL A 48 -15.05 4.74 58.01
CA VAL A 48 -15.17 6.11 57.57
C VAL A 48 -15.30 6.96 58.82
N TYR A 49 -14.43 7.94 58.99
CA TYR A 49 -14.45 8.87 60.12
C TYR A 49 -15.06 10.19 59.71
N LEU A 50 -16.10 10.64 60.45
CA LEU A 50 -16.62 12.00 60.39
C LEU A 50 -15.59 12.94 61.06
N LEU A 51 -15.11 13.92 60.31
CA LEU A 51 -14.15 14.90 60.82
C LEU A 51 -14.86 16.20 61.25
N HIS A 52 -15.87 16.64 60.48
CA HIS A 52 -16.59 17.88 60.73
C HIS A 52 -18.01 17.85 60.14
N ALA A 53 -18.92 18.48 60.80
CA ALA A 53 -20.24 18.93 60.34
C ALA A 53 -20.70 20.09 61.26
N ASP A 54 -21.38 21.11 60.70
CA ASP A 54 -21.91 22.19 61.51
C ASP A 54 -23.14 21.72 62.32
N GLU A 55 -23.96 20.81 61.75
CA GLU A 55 -25.13 20.21 62.39
C GLU A 55 -25.13 18.69 62.22
N LEU A 56 -25.54 17.98 63.30
CA LEU A 56 -25.80 16.56 63.29
C LEU A 56 -27.19 16.30 63.87
N ARG A 57 -28.05 15.58 63.10
CA ARG A 57 -29.35 15.13 63.55
C ARG A 57 -29.45 13.61 63.38
N TYR A 58 -29.96 12.95 64.40
CA TYR A 58 -30.33 11.56 64.40
C TYR A 58 -31.75 11.38 64.85
N ASP A 59 -32.61 10.66 64.12
CA ASP A 59 -34.00 10.44 64.42
C ASP A 59 -34.43 9.04 64.00
N MET A 60 -34.59 8.15 65.01
CA MET A 60 -34.89 6.72 64.75
C MET A 60 -36.35 6.51 64.24
N PHE A 61 -37.19 7.53 64.28
CA PHE A 61 -38.57 7.48 63.76
C PHE A 61 -38.73 8.17 62.41
N SER A 62 -37.65 8.63 61.81
CA SER A 62 -37.61 9.20 60.47
C SER A 62 -37.71 8.17 59.37
N SER A 63 -37.88 8.59 58.13
CA SER A 63 -37.82 7.74 56.94
C SER A 63 -36.45 7.09 56.69
N THR A 64 -35.41 7.52 57.42
CA THR A 64 -34.04 7.01 57.35
C THR A 64 -33.51 6.75 58.78
N PRO A 65 -34.06 5.75 59.51
CA PRO A 65 -33.80 5.56 60.93
C PRO A 65 -32.34 5.20 61.27
N ASP A 66 -31.60 4.66 60.31
CA ASP A 66 -30.18 4.26 60.49
C ASP A 66 -29.16 5.33 60.08
N ALA A 67 -29.64 6.50 59.61
CA ALA A 67 -28.76 7.57 59.10
C ALA A 67 -28.59 8.70 60.12
N GLN A 68 -27.34 9.11 60.32
CA GLN A 68 -27.00 10.41 60.86
C GLN A 68 -27.10 11.46 59.75
N ILE A 69 -27.96 12.45 59.89
CA ILE A 69 -28.13 13.55 58.93
C ILE A 69 -27.20 14.68 59.34
N LEU A 70 -26.29 15.01 58.41
CA LEU A 70 -25.22 15.98 58.59
C LEU A 70 -25.46 17.18 57.67
N LYS A 71 -25.22 18.39 58.14
CA LYS A 71 -25.32 19.61 57.34
C LYS A 71 -24.17 20.58 57.67
N GLY A 72 -23.76 21.33 56.64
CA GLY A 72 -22.78 22.40 56.72
C GLY A 72 -21.32 21.88 56.80
N LYS A 73 -20.51 22.19 55.78
CA LYS A 73 -19.09 21.87 55.70
C LYS A 73 -18.73 20.44 56.11
N VAL A 74 -19.54 19.49 55.69
CA VAL A 74 -19.36 18.07 56.08
C VAL A 74 -18.07 17.53 55.52
N SER A 75 -17.27 16.85 56.36
CA SER A 75 -15.99 16.28 55.98
C SER A 75 -15.78 14.91 56.59
N PHE A 76 -15.38 13.96 55.74
CA PHE A 76 -15.03 12.58 56.10
C PHE A 76 -13.62 12.22 55.68
N ARG A 77 -13.03 11.26 56.41
CA ARG A 77 -11.74 10.64 56.07
C ARG A 77 -11.88 9.12 56.06
N HIS A 78 -11.25 8.49 55.05
CA HIS A 78 -11.14 7.03 54.99
C HIS A 78 -9.83 6.61 54.28
N GLN A 79 -8.94 5.91 55.02
CA GLN A 79 -7.69 5.34 54.45
C GLN A 79 -6.90 6.34 53.58
N GLY A 80 -6.64 7.55 54.08
CA GLY A 80 -5.84 8.56 53.37
C GLY A 80 -6.59 9.30 52.25
N SER A 81 -7.92 9.07 52.07
CA SER A 81 -8.77 9.89 51.22
C SER A 81 -9.71 10.78 52.06
N ASN A 82 -10.09 11.92 51.51
CA ASN A 82 -11.01 12.86 52.12
C ASN A 82 -12.21 13.06 51.19
N LEU A 83 -13.42 13.16 51.81
CA LEU A 83 -14.66 13.51 51.14
C LEU A 83 -15.26 14.72 51.84
N THR A 84 -15.59 15.78 51.09
CA THR A 84 -16.30 16.96 51.59
C THR A 84 -17.57 17.20 50.80
N CYS A 85 -18.62 17.77 51.45
CA CYS A 85 -19.89 18.09 50.82
C CYS A 85 -20.70 19.10 51.68
N ASP A 86 -21.80 19.59 51.12
CA ASP A 86 -22.69 20.50 51.85
C ASP A 86 -23.55 19.76 52.89
N SER A 87 -24.03 18.55 52.54
CA SER A 87 -24.82 17.72 53.45
C SER A 87 -24.61 16.23 53.16
N ALA A 88 -24.85 15.38 54.15
CA ALA A 88 -24.70 13.95 54.01
C ALA A 88 -25.63 13.14 54.90
N TYR A 89 -25.96 11.93 54.47
CA TYR A 89 -26.47 10.86 55.30
C TYR A 89 -25.31 9.90 55.59
N PHE A 90 -24.98 9.75 56.84
CA PHE A 90 -23.92 8.84 57.30
C PHE A 90 -24.54 7.62 57.98
N TYR A 91 -24.30 6.45 57.40
CA TYR A 91 -24.74 5.14 57.91
C TYR A 91 -23.58 4.45 58.59
N GLN A 92 -23.43 4.68 59.90
CA GLN A 92 -22.29 4.15 60.67
C GLN A 92 -22.23 2.62 60.68
N GLY A 93 -23.40 1.96 60.71
CA GLY A 93 -23.52 0.49 60.73
C GLY A 93 -22.99 -0.17 59.44
N SER A 94 -23.34 0.38 58.27
CA SER A 94 -22.89 -0.10 56.97
C SER A 94 -21.60 0.58 56.48
N ASN A 95 -21.01 1.48 57.30
CA ASN A 95 -19.81 2.21 56.96
C ASN A 95 -19.92 2.99 55.62
N SER A 96 -21.09 3.59 55.35
CA SER A 96 -21.39 4.23 54.08
C SER A 96 -21.88 5.67 54.24
N VAL A 97 -21.67 6.48 53.19
CA VAL A 97 -22.04 7.91 53.14
C VAL A 97 -22.79 8.17 51.85
N LYS A 98 -23.94 8.92 51.97
CA LYS A 98 -24.57 9.58 50.82
C LYS A 98 -24.33 11.08 50.96
N ALA A 99 -23.54 11.64 50.05
CA ALA A 99 -23.13 13.03 50.04
C ALA A 99 -23.90 13.84 49.00
N PHE A 100 -24.27 15.10 49.33
CA PHE A 100 -25.05 15.98 48.48
C PHE A 100 -24.49 17.41 48.52
N GLY A 101 -24.46 18.03 47.34
CA GLY A 101 -24.00 19.41 47.15
C GLY A 101 -22.48 19.55 47.23
N HIS A 102 -21.87 20.10 46.18
CA HIS A 102 -20.42 20.37 46.07
C HIS A 102 -19.57 19.24 46.60
N VAL A 103 -19.90 18.00 46.23
CA VAL A 103 -19.17 16.84 46.68
C VAL A 103 -17.76 16.87 46.06
N HIS A 104 -16.76 16.80 46.94
CA HIS A 104 -15.35 16.76 46.51
C HIS A 104 -14.64 15.61 47.24
N TYR A 105 -14.16 14.63 46.45
CA TYR A 105 -13.37 13.52 46.93
C TYR A 105 -11.93 13.69 46.48
N ARG A 106 -10.97 13.45 47.37
CA ARG A 106 -9.52 13.48 47.09
C ARG A 106 -8.86 12.21 47.57
N GLN A 107 -7.98 11.68 46.71
CA GLN A 107 -7.11 10.54 47.05
C GLN A 107 -5.66 10.90 46.72
N GLY A 108 -4.84 11.14 47.76
CA GLY A 108 -3.50 11.69 47.61
C GLY A 108 -3.52 13.06 46.91
N ASP A 109 -2.39 13.39 46.24
CA ASP A 109 -2.22 14.68 45.56
C ASP A 109 -2.56 14.62 44.07
N THR A 110 -2.84 13.43 43.54
CA THR A 110 -2.94 13.20 42.10
C THR A 110 -4.33 12.94 41.57
N LEU A 111 -5.28 12.59 42.47
CA LEU A 111 -6.65 12.27 42.08
C LEU A 111 -7.66 13.11 42.86
N SER A 112 -8.54 13.78 42.15
CA SER A 112 -9.73 14.45 42.73
C SER A 112 -10.95 14.18 41.86
N LEU A 113 -12.11 14.05 42.53
CA LEU A 113 -13.41 13.85 41.89
C LEU A 113 -14.39 14.87 42.47
N ILE A 114 -15.09 15.56 41.59
CA ILE A 114 -16.12 16.57 41.95
C ILE A 114 -17.44 16.11 41.34
N CYS A 115 -18.57 16.26 42.06
CA CYS A 115 -19.90 15.96 41.56
C CYS A 115 -20.98 16.60 42.43
N ASP A 116 -22.26 16.55 42.00
CA ASP A 116 -23.37 17.04 42.77
C ASP A 116 -23.84 16.05 43.85
N ARG A 117 -23.69 14.74 43.57
CA ARG A 117 -24.10 13.64 44.47
C ARG A 117 -23.11 12.52 44.43
N ALA A 118 -22.84 11.91 45.59
CA ALA A 118 -22.04 10.71 45.67
C ALA A 118 -22.56 9.74 46.73
N GLU A 119 -22.42 8.46 46.46
CA GLU A 119 -22.55 7.39 47.43
C GLU A 119 -21.19 6.73 47.60
N TYR A 120 -20.70 6.72 48.83
CA TYR A 120 -19.45 6.08 49.18
C TYR A 120 -19.69 4.90 50.12
N ASP A 121 -19.26 3.70 49.68
CA ASP A 121 -19.25 2.48 50.47
C ASP A 121 -17.85 2.25 50.99
N GLY A 122 -17.64 2.44 52.29
CA GLY A 122 -16.32 2.29 52.92
C GLY A 122 -15.88 0.83 53.06
N GLN A 123 -16.81 -0.15 53.10
CA GLN A 123 -16.46 -1.57 53.11
C GLN A 123 -16.01 -2.02 51.76
N MET A 124 -16.75 -1.64 50.71
CA MET A 124 -16.44 -1.97 49.33
C MET A 124 -15.37 -1.05 48.73
N GLN A 125 -15.08 0.08 49.36
CA GLN A 125 -14.22 1.15 48.84
C GLN A 125 -14.66 1.64 47.46
N MET A 126 -15.99 1.73 47.26
CA MET A 126 -16.61 2.09 46.01
C MET A 126 -17.27 3.47 46.13
N MET A 127 -16.96 4.36 45.19
CA MET A 127 -17.59 5.66 45.02
C MET A 127 -18.53 5.63 43.82
N ARG A 128 -19.77 6.00 43.97
CA ARG A 128 -20.75 6.24 42.90
C ARG A 128 -21.08 7.72 42.82
N ALA A 129 -20.47 8.38 41.84
CA ALA A 129 -20.68 9.82 41.61
C ALA A 129 -21.73 10.05 40.52
N ARG A 130 -22.60 11.04 40.70
CA ARG A 130 -23.70 11.34 39.80
C ARG A 130 -23.89 12.86 39.65
N LYS A 131 -24.23 13.28 38.43
CA LYS A 131 -24.42 14.66 37.99
C LYS A 131 -23.14 15.50 38.04
N ASN A 132 -22.83 16.12 36.91
CA ASN A 132 -21.70 17.03 36.76
C ASN A 132 -20.39 16.43 37.30
N VAL A 133 -20.13 15.17 36.97
CA VAL A 133 -18.95 14.45 37.47
C VAL A 133 -17.72 14.87 36.72
N VAL A 134 -16.70 15.31 37.44
CA VAL A 134 -15.38 15.65 36.93
C VAL A 134 -14.32 14.88 37.72
N LEU A 135 -13.64 13.96 37.07
CA LEU A 135 -12.50 13.25 37.64
C LEU A 135 -11.22 13.86 37.07
N HIS A 136 -10.40 14.44 37.94
CA HIS A 136 -9.05 14.88 37.61
C HIS A 136 -8.05 13.83 38.09
N HIS A 137 -7.20 13.37 37.19
CA HIS A 137 -6.07 12.52 37.55
C HIS A 137 -4.80 13.03 36.85
N ARG A 138 -3.93 13.65 37.63
CA ARG A 138 -2.72 14.34 37.13
C ARG A 138 -3.11 15.42 36.10
N ARG A 139 -2.76 15.23 34.79
CA ARG A 139 -3.12 16.15 33.69
C ARG A 139 -4.40 15.75 32.95
N GLN A 140 -4.92 14.55 33.21
CA GLN A 140 -6.14 14.05 32.56
C GLN A 140 -7.38 14.55 33.29
N THR A 141 -8.42 14.85 32.50
CA THR A 141 -9.73 15.21 33.01
C THR A 141 -10.80 14.36 32.33
N LEU A 142 -11.59 13.64 33.12
CA LEU A 142 -12.76 12.90 32.63
C LEU A 142 -14.02 13.62 33.10
N ASN A 143 -14.88 14.02 32.16
CA ASN A 143 -16.19 14.62 32.40
C ASN A 143 -17.29 13.63 32.02
N THR A 144 -18.27 13.42 32.89
CA THR A 144 -19.42 12.53 32.66
C THR A 144 -20.56 12.91 33.63
N ASP A 145 -21.72 12.31 33.46
CA ASP A 145 -22.83 12.45 34.44
C ASP A 145 -22.94 11.28 35.42
N SER A 146 -22.32 10.14 35.10
CA SER A 146 -22.31 8.93 35.93
C SER A 146 -20.94 8.29 35.96
N LEU A 147 -20.35 8.14 37.15
CA LEU A 147 -19.05 7.51 37.33
C LEU A 147 -19.07 6.63 38.59
N ASP A 148 -18.65 5.40 38.42
CA ASP A 148 -18.35 4.47 39.50
C ASP A 148 -16.83 4.30 39.61
N PHE A 149 -16.27 4.68 40.77
CA PHE A 149 -14.84 4.60 41.06
C PHE A 149 -14.55 3.52 42.09
N ASP A 150 -13.95 2.43 41.68
CA ASP A 150 -13.43 1.39 42.58
C ASP A 150 -12.03 1.76 43.02
N ARG A 151 -11.92 2.19 44.26
CA ARG A 151 -10.66 2.64 44.85
C ARG A 151 -9.66 1.49 45.08
N LEU A 152 -10.16 0.27 45.34
CA LEU A 152 -9.28 -0.89 45.58
C LEU A 152 -8.52 -1.30 44.33
N TYR A 153 -9.20 -1.22 43.17
CA TYR A 153 -8.61 -1.55 41.89
C TYR A 153 -8.14 -0.31 41.11
N ASN A 154 -8.40 0.90 41.62
CA ASN A 154 -8.06 2.17 40.96
C ASN A 154 -8.70 2.30 39.55
N VAL A 155 -9.96 1.88 39.43
CA VAL A 155 -10.73 1.85 38.17
C VAL A 155 -11.93 2.78 38.25
N ALA A 156 -12.04 3.66 37.27
CA ALA A 156 -13.20 4.54 37.06
C ALA A 156 -13.98 4.08 35.83
N ASN A 157 -15.28 3.80 36.03
CA ASN A 157 -16.21 3.41 34.97
C ASN A 157 -17.29 4.48 34.80
N PHE A 158 -17.52 4.89 33.54
CA PHE A 158 -18.66 5.75 33.19
C PHE A 158 -19.54 5.06 32.14
N PHE A 159 -20.87 5.38 32.13
CA PHE A 159 -21.85 4.66 31.31
C PHE A 159 -22.98 5.53 30.75
N ASP A 160 -22.99 6.82 31.00
CA ASP A 160 -23.96 7.79 30.45
C ASP A 160 -23.25 8.80 29.52
N GLY A 161 -22.30 8.33 28.76
CA GLY A 161 -21.43 9.17 27.97
C GLY A 161 -20.31 9.83 28.79
N GLY A 162 -19.15 10.02 28.19
CA GLY A 162 -18.00 10.65 28.84
C GLY A 162 -17.02 11.28 27.86
N THR A 163 -16.25 12.23 28.38
CA THR A 163 -15.20 12.92 27.65
C THR A 163 -13.92 12.90 28.46
N LEU A 164 -12.89 12.19 27.95
CA LEU A 164 -11.54 12.24 28.50
C LEU A 164 -10.73 13.29 27.73
N ILE A 165 -10.07 14.16 28.45
CA ILE A 165 -9.15 15.18 27.92
C ILE A 165 -7.75 14.88 28.43
N ASP A 166 -6.78 14.74 27.52
CA ASP A 166 -5.35 14.54 27.78
C ASP A 166 -4.51 15.49 26.93
N GLY A 167 -4.22 16.66 27.47
CA GLY A 167 -3.54 17.71 26.72
C GLY A 167 -4.35 18.19 25.51
N LYS A 168 -3.83 17.92 24.28
CA LYS A 168 -4.54 18.25 23.03
C LYS A 168 -5.58 17.19 22.61
N ASP A 169 -5.51 16.01 23.21
CA ASP A 169 -6.34 14.86 22.81
C ASP A 169 -7.66 14.90 23.57
N LYS A 170 -8.76 14.81 22.81
CA LYS A 170 -10.12 14.75 23.32
C LYS A 170 -10.79 13.46 22.84
N LEU A 171 -11.20 12.62 23.77
CA LEU A 171 -11.81 11.33 23.53
C LEU A 171 -13.22 11.31 24.09
N VAL A 172 -14.19 10.96 23.25
CA VAL A 172 -15.64 10.89 23.61
C VAL A 172 -16.12 9.47 23.33
N ALA A 173 -16.93 8.91 24.22
CA ALA A 173 -17.60 7.62 24.05
C ALA A 173 -18.84 7.53 24.93
N ASP A 174 -19.73 6.57 24.63
CA ASP A 174 -20.93 6.34 25.45
C ASP A 174 -20.59 5.60 26.73
N TRP A 175 -19.62 4.69 26.68
CA TRP A 175 -19.14 3.91 27.83
C TRP A 175 -17.61 3.92 27.88
N GLY A 176 -17.04 3.88 29.09
CA GLY A 176 -15.60 3.75 29.24
C GLY A 176 -15.14 3.34 30.63
N GLU A 177 -13.93 2.81 30.65
CA GLU A 177 -13.18 2.38 31.82
C GLU A 177 -11.81 3.05 31.81
N TYR A 178 -11.39 3.64 32.92
CA TYR A 178 -10.08 4.27 33.07
C TYR A 178 -9.36 3.74 34.31
N HIS A 179 -8.19 3.14 34.11
CA HIS A 179 -7.32 2.67 35.18
C HIS A 179 -6.35 3.78 35.59
N THR A 180 -6.54 4.34 36.77
CA THR A 180 -5.73 5.48 37.23
C THR A 180 -4.28 5.09 37.58
N GLU A 181 -4.01 3.82 37.91
CA GLU A 181 -2.67 3.31 38.21
C GLU A 181 -1.86 3.05 36.92
N THR A 182 -2.38 2.25 35.99
CA THR A 182 -1.70 1.94 34.71
C THR A 182 -1.83 3.04 33.68
N ARG A 183 -2.81 3.93 33.82
CA ARG A 183 -3.22 4.98 32.87
C ARG A 183 -3.67 4.44 31.51
N GLU A 184 -4.26 3.27 31.53
CA GLU A 184 -4.90 2.68 30.39
C GLU A 184 -6.39 2.97 30.45
N ALA A 185 -6.98 3.26 29.30
CA ALA A 185 -8.42 3.49 29.18
C ALA A 185 -9.00 2.61 28.08
N LYS A 186 -10.24 2.15 28.29
CA LYS A 186 -11.07 1.47 27.30
C LYS A 186 -12.31 2.30 27.06
N PHE A 187 -12.67 2.52 25.80
CA PHE A 187 -13.85 3.25 25.37
C PHE A 187 -14.63 2.40 24.38
N VAL A 188 -15.95 2.39 24.52
CA VAL A 188 -16.83 1.57 23.71
C VAL A 188 -18.06 2.38 23.30
N TYR A 189 -18.54 2.10 22.12
CA TYR A 189 -19.71 2.71 21.49
C TYR A 189 -19.51 4.19 21.14
N ASN A 190 -19.70 4.52 19.87
CA ASN A 190 -19.60 5.88 19.31
C ASN A 190 -18.29 6.59 19.66
N VAL A 191 -17.19 5.83 19.71
CA VAL A 191 -15.89 6.36 20.13
C VAL A 191 -15.35 7.34 19.11
N LYS A 192 -14.95 8.53 19.59
CA LYS A 192 -14.37 9.59 18.78
C LYS A 192 -13.17 10.21 19.49
N LEU A 193 -11.97 9.97 18.95
CA LEU A 193 -10.74 10.62 19.39
C LEU A 193 -10.40 11.78 18.44
N ARG A 194 -10.15 12.95 19.00
CA ARG A 194 -9.60 14.11 18.30
C ARG A 194 -8.22 14.41 18.84
N SER A 195 -7.22 14.43 17.96
CA SER A 195 -5.83 14.78 18.28
C SER A 195 -5.35 15.85 17.31
N GLY A 196 -5.35 17.10 17.75
CA GLY A 196 -5.09 18.23 16.86
C GLY A 196 -6.12 18.34 15.74
N LYS A 197 -5.69 18.15 14.47
CA LYS A 197 -6.57 18.16 13.28
C LYS A 197 -7.11 16.76 12.93
N ASP A 198 -6.57 15.72 13.53
CA ASP A 198 -6.91 14.34 13.21
C ASP A 198 -8.13 13.89 14.01
N VAL A 199 -8.98 13.11 13.35
CA VAL A 199 -10.19 12.55 13.93
C VAL A 199 -10.23 11.06 13.69
N VAL A 200 -10.28 10.29 14.77
CA VAL A 200 -10.48 8.83 14.75
C VAL A 200 -11.90 8.55 15.22
N THR A 201 -12.62 7.72 14.48
CA THR A 201 -13.91 7.14 14.89
C THR A 201 -13.81 5.63 14.82
N THR A 202 -14.27 4.94 15.87
CA THR A 202 -14.20 3.48 15.98
C THR A 202 -15.32 2.98 16.90
N ASP A 203 -15.58 1.68 16.89
CA ASP A 203 -16.50 1.06 17.84
C ASP A 203 -15.86 0.91 19.22
N THR A 204 -14.64 0.39 19.28
CA THR A 204 -13.90 0.19 20.52
C THR A 204 -12.49 0.77 20.40
N LEU A 205 -12.04 1.49 21.43
CA LEU A 205 -10.71 2.08 21.52
C LEU A 205 -10.06 1.75 22.85
N TYR A 206 -8.85 1.22 22.82
CA TYR A 206 -7.96 1.16 23.96
C TYR A 206 -6.94 2.29 23.85
N TYR A 207 -6.77 3.08 24.89
CA TYR A 207 -5.86 4.22 24.90
C TYR A 207 -4.84 4.12 26.02
N ASP A 208 -3.56 4.02 25.67
CA ASP A 208 -2.46 4.09 26.60
C ASP A 208 -1.98 5.55 26.71
N VAL A 209 -2.35 6.20 27.80
CA VAL A 209 -2.04 7.62 28.07
C VAL A 209 -0.54 7.85 28.19
N LEU A 210 0.24 6.88 28.70
CA LEU A 210 1.69 7.02 28.88
C LEU A 210 2.42 7.01 27.56
N LYS A 211 2.01 6.12 26.66
CA LYS A 211 2.59 5.96 25.31
C LYS A 211 1.94 6.86 24.26
N SER A 212 0.80 7.48 24.59
CA SER A 212 -0.04 8.20 23.62
C SER A 212 -0.46 7.31 22.44
N MET A 213 -0.73 6.04 22.72
CA MET A 213 -1.06 5.01 21.75
C MET A 213 -2.55 4.66 21.81
N ALA A 214 -3.22 4.78 20.68
CA ALA A 214 -4.60 4.36 20.49
C ALA A 214 -4.64 3.03 19.71
N HIS A 215 -5.32 2.02 20.24
CA HIS A 215 -5.63 0.76 19.57
C HIS A 215 -7.12 0.73 19.23
N MET A 216 -7.43 0.78 17.96
CA MET A 216 -8.78 0.74 17.39
C MET A 216 -9.16 -0.71 17.10
N VAL A 217 -10.36 -1.12 17.52
CA VAL A 217 -10.91 -2.46 17.27
C VAL A 217 -12.32 -2.33 16.71
N GLY A 218 -12.57 -3.01 15.59
CA GLY A 218 -13.79 -2.91 14.80
C GLY A 218 -13.72 -1.83 13.72
N PRO A 219 -14.80 -1.61 12.96
CA PRO A 219 -14.84 -0.66 11.85
C PRO A 219 -14.38 0.73 12.27
N SER A 220 -13.24 1.14 11.78
CA SER A 220 -12.55 2.36 12.18
C SER A 220 -12.27 3.28 11.01
N LYS A 221 -12.37 4.60 11.25
CA LYS A 221 -12.09 5.64 10.26
C LYS A 221 -11.18 6.69 10.88
N ILE A 222 -10.06 6.99 10.22
CA ILE A 222 -9.16 8.09 10.58
C ILE A 222 -9.25 9.15 9.48
N ILE A 223 -9.42 10.41 9.86
CA ILE A 223 -9.36 11.57 8.96
C ILE A 223 -8.17 12.40 9.38
N SER A 224 -7.17 12.55 8.52
CA SER A 224 -5.95 13.31 8.76
C SER A 224 -5.53 14.06 7.50
N GLY A 225 -5.32 15.36 7.58
CA GLY A 225 -4.80 16.17 6.47
C GLY A 225 -5.62 16.14 5.17
N GLY A 226 -6.89 15.71 5.20
CA GLY A 226 -7.73 15.49 4.03
C GLY A 226 -7.74 14.05 3.52
N SER A 227 -6.85 13.21 4.00
CA SER A 227 -6.85 11.77 3.73
C SER A 227 -7.80 11.02 4.65
N VAL A 228 -8.40 9.95 4.14
CA VAL A 228 -9.32 9.08 4.88
C VAL A 228 -8.76 7.67 4.92
N VAL A 229 -8.54 7.16 6.13
CA VAL A 229 -8.15 5.78 6.37
C VAL A 229 -9.36 4.99 6.87
N LYS A 230 -9.53 3.76 6.36
CA LYS A 230 -10.50 2.78 6.85
C LYS A 230 -9.76 1.51 7.23
N THR A 231 -10.05 0.96 8.41
CA THR A 231 -9.43 -0.26 8.93
C THR A 231 -10.40 -0.98 9.87
N GLU A 232 -10.19 -2.27 10.08
CA GLU A 232 -10.93 -3.07 11.07
C GLU A 232 -10.15 -3.23 12.39
N ASP A 233 -8.83 -3.06 12.33
CA ASP A 233 -7.93 -3.14 13.48
C ASP A 233 -6.70 -2.27 13.20
N GLY A 234 -6.22 -1.56 14.22
CA GLY A 234 -5.01 -0.75 14.04
C GLY A 234 -4.59 0.04 15.26
N TYR A 235 -3.33 0.42 15.25
CA TYR A 235 -2.70 1.25 16.25
C TYR A 235 -2.38 2.63 15.66
N TYR A 236 -2.62 3.68 16.43
CA TYR A 236 -2.29 5.06 16.08
C TYR A 236 -1.53 5.73 17.23
N ASP A 237 -0.31 6.16 16.95
CA ASP A 237 0.51 6.96 17.87
C ASP A 237 0.19 8.44 17.64
N THR A 238 -0.56 9.05 18.58
CA THR A 238 -1.03 10.44 18.50
C THR A 238 0.09 11.47 18.64
N LYS A 239 1.25 11.05 19.15
CA LYS A 239 2.43 11.90 19.37
C LYS A 239 3.40 11.83 18.19
N ALA A 240 3.69 10.64 17.68
CA ALA A 240 4.63 10.41 16.59
C ALA A 240 3.99 10.45 15.21
N ASP A 241 2.65 10.53 15.12
CA ASP A 241 1.87 10.54 13.87
C ASP A 241 2.17 9.31 12.99
N LYS A 242 2.10 8.13 13.63
CA LYS A 242 2.34 6.82 13.01
C LYS A 242 1.14 5.93 13.16
N ALA A 243 0.83 5.18 12.10
CA ALA A 243 -0.24 4.19 12.14
C ALA A 243 0.26 2.81 11.70
N GLN A 244 -0.29 1.77 12.34
CA GLN A 244 -0.14 0.37 11.96
C GLN A 244 -1.55 -0.18 11.77
N LEU A 245 -1.90 -0.54 10.55
CA LEU A 245 -3.26 -0.90 10.15
C LEU A 245 -3.28 -2.36 9.69
N TYR A 246 -4.24 -3.12 10.16
CA TYR A 246 -4.40 -4.54 9.90
C TYR A 246 -5.79 -4.84 9.32
N GLY A 247 -5.97 -6.02 8.73
CA GLY A 247 -7.28 -6.46 8.26
C GLY A 247 -7.79 -5.72 7.03
N ARG A 248 -6.99 -5.71 5.93
CA ARG A 248 -7.39 -5.13 4.63
C ARG A 248 -7.73 -3.64 4.70
N SER A 249 -6.81 -2.86 5.15
CA SER A 249 -6.97 -1.42 5.32
C SER A 249 -6.88 -0.64 4.01
N THR A 250 -7.56 0.50 3.96
CA THR A 250 -7.61 1.38 2.79
C THR A 250 -7.30 2.82 3.18
N VAL A 251 -6.39 3.46 2.46
CA VAL A 251 -6.08 4.89 2.57
C VAL A 251 -6.51 5.58 1.29
N VAL A 252 -7.34 6.61 1.41
CA VAL A 252 -7.83 7.43 0.29
C VAL A 252 -7.30 8.85 0.47
N ASP A 253 -6.57 9.34 -0.52
CA ASP A 253 -6.11 10.73 -0.60
C ASP A 253 -6.46 11.31 -1.97
N LYS A 254 -7.46 12.21 -2.02
CA LYS A 254 -8.02 12.76 -3.26
C LYS A 254 -8.37 11.65 -4.26
N ASP A 255 -7.65 11.63 -5.39
CA ASP A 255 -7.86 10.67 -6.48
C ASP A 255 -7.03 9.37 -6.32
N LYS A 256 -6.29 9.23 -5.22
CA LYS A 256 -5.40 8.10 -4.96
C LYS A 256 -5.96 7.20 -3.88
N THR A 257 -5.82 5.91 -4.07
CA THR A 257 -6.24 4.90 -3.10
C THR A 257 -5.12 3.87 -2.93
N LEU A 258 -4.76 3.60 -1.69
CA LEU A 258 -3.85 2.52 -1.32
C LEU A 258 -4.61 1.53 -0.45
N THR A 259 -4.60 0.26 -0.82
CA THR A 259 -5.20 -0.83 -0.05
C THR A 259 -4.16 -1.92 0.18
N GLY A 260 -4.14 -2.54 1.34
CA GLY A 260 -3.24 -3.65 1.67
C GLY A 260 -3.73 -4.43 2.88
N ASP A 261 -3.24 -5.66 3.04
CA ASP A 261 -3.63 -6.51 4.19
C ASP A 261 -3.02 -5.96 5.49
N THR A 262 -1.82 -5.37 5.40
CA THR A 262 -1.17 -4.63 6.49
C THR A 262 -0.50 -3.38 5.93
N LEU A 263 -0.77 -2.23 6.53
CA LEU A 263 -0.17 -0.94 6.17
C LEU A 263 0.50 -0.32 7.38
N TYR A 264 1.76 0.09 7.23
CA TYR A 264 2.50 0.90 8.20
C TYR A 264 2.70 2.29 7.60
N TYR A 265 2.16 3.29 8.26
CA TYR A 265 2.29 4.69 7.87
C TYR A 265 3.21 5.44 8.83
N VAL A 266 4.10 6.24 8.29
CA VAL A 266 4.97 7.16 9.05
C VAL A 266 4.97 8.50 8.34
N LYS A 267 4.45 9.52 8.99
CA LYS A 267 4.42 10.88 8.44
C LYS A 267 5.83 11.38 8.14
N ASP A 268 6.03 11.97 6.96
CA ASP A 268 7.32 12.45 6.47
C ASP A 268 8.43 11.36 6.53
N GLY A 269 8.06 10.10 6.47
CA GLY A 269 8.95 8.97 6.62
C GLY A 269 8.74 7.86 5.59
N GLU A 270 9.16 6.67 5.95
CA GLU A 270 9.00 5.47 5.14
C GLU A 270 7.73 4.72 5.55
N SER A 271 6.79 4.62 4.61
CA SER A 271 5.57 3.84 4.74
C SER A 271 5.70 2.52 3.97
N THR A 272 5.11 1.44 4.51
CA THR A 272 5.18 0.10 3.90
C THR A 272 3.81 -0.55 3.84
N GLY A 273 3.58 -1.35 2.80
CA GLY A 273 2.40 -2.17 2.63
C GLY A 273 2.78 -3.64 2.38
N TYR A 274 2.05 -4.55 2.99
CA TYR A 274 2.23 -5.99 2.87
C TYR A 274 0.91 -6.69 2.51
N GLY A 275 1.01 -7.69 1.67
CA GLY A 275 -0.09 -8.57 1.27
C GLY A 275 -1.13 -7.85 0.40
N ASN A 276 -1.34 -8.36 -0.81
CA ASN A 276 -2.36 -7.87 -1.76
C ASN A 276 -2.43 -6.34 -1.84
N VAL A 277 -1.27 -5.68 -1.91
CA VAL A 277 -1.19 -4.22 -1.99
C VAL A 277 -1.69 -3.76 -3.35
N VAL A 278 -2.63 -2.82 -3.35
CA VAL A 278 -3.22 -2.20 -4.54
C VAL A 278 -3.15 -0.69 -4.39
N TYR A 279 -2.39 -0.05 -5.26
CA TYR A 279 -2.39 1.41 -5.43
C TYR A 279 -3.13 1.78 -6.70
N VAL A 280 -4.03 2.74 -6.63
CA VAL A 280 -4.81 3.26 -7.76
C VAL A 280 -4.68 4.78 -7.81
N ASP A 281 -4.31 5.32 -8.96
CA ASP A 281 -4.34 6.75 -9.27
C ASP A 281 -5.42 6.98 -10.33
N LYS A 282 -6.61 7.43 -9.89
CA LYS A 282 -7.77 7.64 -10.76
C LYS A 282 -7.56 8.79 -11.74
N LYS A 283 -6.85 9.84 -11.31
CA LYS A 283 -6.57 11.01 -12.15
C LYS A 283 -5.69 10.63 -13.35
N ASN A 284 -4.62 9.88 -13.10
CA ASN A 284 -3.69 9.44 -14.13
C ASN A 284 -4.08 8.09 -14.76
N LYS A 285 -5.22 7.49 -14.36
CA LYS A 285 -5.75 6.24 -14.88
C LYS A 285 -4.73 5.11 -14.88
N ASN A 286 -4.05 4.92 -13.76
CA ASN A 286 -3.09 3.83 -13.57
C ASN A 286 -3.22 3.17 -12.21
N SER A 287 -2.69 1.96 -12.10
CA SER A 287 -2.62 1.23 -10.85
C SER A 287 -1.34 0.40 -10.76
N LEU A 288 -0.96 0.08 -9.52
CA LEU A 288 0.15 -0.82 -9.20
C LEU A 288 -0.35 -1.84 -8.17
N THR A 289 -0.19 -3.12 -8.47
CA THR A 289 -0.46 -4.21 -7.54
C THR A 289 0.84 -4.93 -7.19
N CYS A 290 0.99 -5.38 -5.94
CA CYS A 290 2.15 -6.17 -5.49
C CYS A 290 1.88 -6.78 -4.11
N ASN A 291 2.78 -7.63 -3.60
CA ASN A 291 2.67 -8.15 -2.24
C ASN A 291 3.59 -7.45 -1.24
N TYR A 292 4.46 -6.55 -1.71
CA TYR A 292 5.27 -5.67 -0.88
C TYR A 292 5.48 -4.34 -1.57
N LEU A 293 5.10 -3.26 -0.89
CA LEU A 293 5.29 -1.87 -1.31
C LEU A 293 5.99 -1.09 -0.21
N ARG A 294 6.94 -0.27 -0.57
CA ARG A 294 7.59 0.70 0.31
C ARG A 294 7.70 2.04 -0.39
N TYR A 295 7.39 3.12 0.31
CA TYR A 295 7.52 4.47 -0.21
C TYR A 295 7.94 5.43 0.90
N ASN A 296 8.92 6.27 0.61
CA ASN A 296 9.39 7.30 1.53
C ASN A 296 8.99 8.68 0.99
N GLU A 297 8.09 9.33 1.68
CA GLU A 297 7.51 10.63 1.27
C GLU A 297 8.57 11.74 1.17
N LYS A 298 9.53 11.76 2.10
CA LYS A 298 10.57 12.79 2.17
C LYS A 298 11.61 12.65 1.05
N THR A 299 12.00 11.43 0.71
CA THR A 299 13.03 11.17 -0.31
C THR A 299 12.45 10.89 -1.69
N GLY A 300 11.14 10.65 -1.80
CA GLY A 300 10.45 10.30 -3.04
C GLY A 300 10.84 8.94 -3.61
N LYS A 301 11.47 8.07 -2.80
CA LYS A 301 11.91 6.74 -3.23
C LYS A 301 10.86 5.70 -2.91
N GLY A 302 10.46 4.93 -3.93
CA GLY A 302 9.52 3.83 -3.83
C GLY A 302 10.12 2.51 -4.31
N PHE A 303 9.59 1.41 -3.79
CA PHE A 303 10.01 0.06 -4.11
C PHE A 303 8.82 -0.89 -4.03
N ALA A 304 8.53 -1.60 -5.14
CA ALA A 304 7.50 -2.62 -5.22
C ALA A 304 8.11 -3.95 -5.68
N THR A 305 7.75 -5.04 -5.02
CA THR A 305 8.24 -6.39 -5.35
C THR A 305 7.22 -7.46 -4.94
N ARG A 306 7.57 -8.72 -5.16
CA ARG A 306 6.67 -9.86 -4.97
C ARG A 306 5.44 -9.75 -5.88
N ASN A 307 5.69 -10.00 -7.15
CA ASN A 307 4.73 -9.92 -8.26
C ASN A 307 4.15 -8.51 -8.51
N PRO A 308 4.99 -7.46 -8.66
CA PRO A 308 4.47 -6.15 -9.00
C PRO A 308 3.92 -6.13 -10.42
N VAL A 309 2.72 -5.57 -10.60
CA VAL A 309 2.08 -5.33 -11.88
C VAL A 309 1.66 -3.88 -11.96
N ALA A 310 2.19 -3.16 -12.93
CA ALA A 310 1.73 -1.83 -13.30
C ALA A 310 0.71 -1.94 -14.42
N VAL A 311 -0.39 -1.21 -14.28
CA VAL A 311 -1.50 -1.18 -15.24
C VAL A 311 -1.78 0.24 -15.64
N ASP A 312 -1.79 0.51 -16.95
CA ASP A 312 -2.19 1.80 -17.52
C ASP A 312 -3.46 1.59 -18.35
N TYR A 313 -4.54 2.25 -17.94
CA TYR A 313 -5.83 2.26 -18.61
C TYR A 313 -6.23 3.67 -19.07
N SER A 314 -5.25 4.53 -19.32
CA SER A 314 -5.46 5.89 -19.83
C SER A 314 -5.94 5.89 -21.29
N GLN A 315 -5.63 4.82 -22.04
CA GLN A 315 -6.00 4.62 -23.44
C GLN A 315 -7.20 3.68 -23.59
N LYS A 316 -7.65 3.47 -24.84
CA LYS A 316 -8.72 2.54 -25.18
C LYS A 316 -8.42 1.12 -24.71
N ASP A 317 -7.19 0.67 -24.95
CA ASP A 317 -6.72 -0.67 -24.56
C ASP A 317 -5.76 -0.58 -23.40
N THR A 318 -5.96 -1.43 -22.41
CA THR A 318 -5.18 -1.45 -21.17
C THR A 318 -3.81 -2.09 -21.39
N LEU A 319 -2.75 -1.41 -20.92
CA LEU A 319 -1.38 -1.94 -20.87
C LEU A 319 -1.12 -2.54 -19.49
N TRP A 320 -0.65 -3.78 -19.48
CA TRP A 320 -0.22 -4.52 -18.30
C TRP A 320 1.29 -4.73 -18.38
N MET A 321 2.02 -4.43 -17.29
CA MET A 321 3.47 -4.62 -17.23
C MET A 321 3.85 -5.31 -15.92
N HIS A 322 4.70 -6.33 -16.03
CA HIS A 322 5.25 -7.06 -14.89
C HIS A 322 6.78 -7.12 -14.97
N SER A 323 7.43 -7.13 -13.81
CA SER A 323 8.85 -7.41 -13.60
C SER A 323 9.05 -7.99 -12.20
N ASP A 324 10.22 -8.47 -11.86
CA ASP A 324 10.47 -8.98 -10.51
C ASP A 324 10.47 -7.83 -9.47
N THR A 325 10.87 -6.62 -9.91
CA THR A 325 10.96 -5.42 -9.05
C THR A 325 10.66 -4.15 -9.84
N MET A 326 9.98 -3.20 -9.19
CA MET A 326 9.79 -1.83 -9.68
C MET A 326 10.28 -0.83 -8.65
N ARG A 327 11.11 0.13 -9.07
CA ARG A 327 11.55 1.27 -8.25
C ARG A 327 11.00 2.57 -8.81
N ILE A 328 10.57 3.44 -7.91
CA ILE A 328 10.04 4.76 -8.23
C ILE A 328 10.95 5.79 -7.58
N TYR A 329 11.33 6.80 -8.35
CA TYR A 329 12.08 7.95 -7.89
C TYR A 329 11.28 9.20 -8.24
N THR A 330 10.86 9.96 -7.23
CA THR A 330 10.19 11.24 -7.41
C THR A 330 11.19 12.37 -7.20
N PHE A 331 11.29 13.27 -8.14
CA PHE A 331 12.17 14.43 -8.12
C PHE A 331 11.34 15.70 -7.97
N ASN A 332 11.94 16.77 -7.44
CA ASN A 332 11.29 18.05 -7.22
C ASN A 332 9.97 17.93 -6.44
N ILE A 333 10.01 17.17 -5.34
CA ILE A 333 8.84 16.90 -4.48
C ILE A 333 8.29 18.23 -3.97
N ASN A 334 6.96 18.39 -3.99
CA ASN A 334 6.21 19.57 -3.55
C ASN A 334 6.48 20.84 -4.39
N THR A 335 6.92 20.68 -5.63
CA THR A 335 7.03 21.78 -6.61
C THR A 335 6.16 21.52 -7.83
N ASP A 336 5.86 22.55 -8.62
CA ASP A 336 5.10 22.42 -9.87
C ASP A 336 5.85 21.63 -10.96
N SER A 337 7.19 21.49 -10.81
CA SER A 337 8.05 20.73 -11.72
C SER A 337 8.33 19.30 -11.27
N VAL A 338 7.44 18.71 -10.45
CA VAL A 338 7.58 17.33 -9.98
C VAL A 338 7.54 16.34 -11.15
N TYR A 339 8.53 15.44 -11.20
CA TYR A 339 8.55 14.33 -12.16
C TYR A 339 9.00 13.02 -11.51
N ARG A 340 8.76 11.91 -12.21
CA ARG A 340 9.07 10.56 -11.71
C ARG A 340 9.85 9.75 -12.73
N LYS A 341 10.78 8.92 -12.20
CA LYS A 341 11.40 7.83 -12.96
C LYS A 341 10.98 6.50 -12.36
N VAL A 342 10.49 5.61 -13.20
CA VAL A 342 10.11 4.24 -12.82
C VAL A 342 11.09 3.29 -13.47
N HIS A 343 11.77 2.47 -12.66
CA HIS A 343 12.68 1.42 -13.11
C HIS A 343 12.04 0.06 -12.85
N ALA A 344 11.71 -0.67 -13.89
CA ALA A 344 11.26 -2.06 -13.83
C ALA A 344 12.40 -2.99 -14.22
N TYR A 345 12.73 -3.97 -13.38
CA TYR A 345 13.81 -4.95 -13.63
C TYR A 345 13.75 -6.11 -12.60
N PRO A 346 14.46 -7.21 -12.82
CA PRO A 346 14.72 -7.76 -14.13
C PRO A 346 13.46 -8.36 -14.74
N LYS A 347 13.59 -8.91 -15.95
CA LYS A 347 12.55 -9.71 -16.62
C LYS A 347 11.25 -8.95 -16.84
N VAL A 348 11.34 -7.82 -17.52
CA VAL A 348 10.17 -6.99 -17.87
C VAL A 348 9.38 -7.64 -18.99
N ARG A 349 8.07 -7.74 -18.79
CA ARG A 349 7.08 -8.20 -19.78
C ARG A 349 5.91 -7.25 -19.78
N ALA A 350 5.50 -6.83 -20.95
CA ALA A 350 4.35 -5.96 -21.12
C ALA A 350 3.38 -6.54 -22.16
N TYR A 351 2.10 -6.39 -21.90
CA TYR A 351 1.02 -6.84 -22.76
C TYR A 351 -0.07 -5.77 -22.90
N ARG A 352 -0.38 -5.46 -24.13
CA ARG A 352 -1.60 -4.79 -24.60
C ARG A 352 -2.04 -5.55 -25.86
N GLN A 353 -3.29 -5.53 -26.24
CA GLN A 353 -3.82 -6.33 -27.33
C GLN A 353 -3.04 -6.16 -28.66
N ASP A 354 -2.67 -4.92 -28.99
CA ASP A 354 -1.93 -4.56 -30.20
C ASP A 354 -0.41 -4.44 -30.00
N LEU A 355 0.08 -4.43 -28.73
CA LEU A 355 1.47 -4.18 -28.39
C LEU A 355 1.95 -5.12 -27.29
N GLN A 356 3.06 -5.80 -27.51
CA GLN A 356 3.73 -6.60 -26.49
C GLN A 356 5.21 -6.21 -26.44
N ALA A 357 5.82 -6.38 -25.27
CA ALA A 357 7.26 -6.12 -25.11
C ALA A 357 7.89 -7.05 -24.07
N VAL A 358 9.14 -7.42 -24.34
CA VAL A 358 9.99 -8.18 -23.42
C VAL A 358 11.38 -7.54 -23.40
N CYS A 359 11.92 -7.31 -22.21
CA CYS A 359 13.31 -6.85 -22.02
C CYS A 359 13.81 -7.21 -20.62
N ASP A 360 15.10 -7.06 -20.35
CA ASP A 360 15.62 -7.25 -18.99
C ASP A 360 15.24 -6.09 -18.09
N SER A 361 15.39 -4.85 -18.58
CA SER A 361 15.08 -3.66 -17.78
C SER A 361 14.46 -2.54 -18.62
N LEU A 362 13.58 -1.78 -17.95
CA LEU A 362 12.84 -0.67 -18.53
C LEU A 362 12.90 0.53 -17.58
N VAL A 363 13.14 1.72 -18.14
CA VAL A 363 13.09 2.99 -17.43
C VAL A 363 12.05 3.88 -18.10
N PHE A 364 11.04 4.29 -17.35
CA PHE A 364 10.10 5.35 -17.75
C PHE A 364 10.48 6.64 -17.04
N ASN A 365 10.62 7.74 -17.80
CA ASN A 365 10.86 9.07 -17.27
C ASN A 365 9.68 10.00 -17.64
N SER A 366 8.94 10.46 -16.64
CA SER A 366 7.76 11.30 -16.86
C SER A 366 8.08 12.75 -17.23
N GLN A 367 9.36 13.18 -17.14
CA GLN A 367 9.77 14.54 -17.48
C GLN A 367 9.73 14.78 -19.00
N ASP A 368 10.18 13.81 -19.78
CA ASP A 368 10.20 13.81 -21.24
C ASP A 368 9.25 12.79 -21.85
N SER A 369 8.48 12.11 -20.99
CA SER A 369 7.56 11.01 -21.34
C SER A 369 8.24 9.90 -22.15
N CYS A 370 9.52 9.62 -21.83
CA CYS A 370 10.32 8.61 -22.51
C CYS A 370 10.33 7.29 -21.76
N MET A 371 10.04 6.22 -22.49
CA MET A 371 10.22 4.84 -22.06
C MET A 371 11.46 4.27 -22.75
N THR A 372 12.46 3.83 -22.00
CA THR A 372 13.70 3.22 -22.52
C THR A 372 13.80 1.78 -22.08
N MET A 373 13.94 0.87 -23.03
CA MET A 373 14.13 -0.56 -22.82
C MET A 373 15.59 -0.93 -23.10
N TYR A 374 16.18 -1.74 -22.24
CA TYR A 374 17.59 -2.15 -22.27
C TYR A 374 17.74 -3.66 -22.26
N LYS A 375 18.91 -4.11 -22.75
CA LYS A 375 19.35 -5.50 -22.80
C LYS A 375 18.39 -6.38 -23.60
N ASP A 376 18.62 -6.37 -24.89
CA ASP A 376 17.91 -7.16 -25.89
C ASP A 376 16.38 -6.98 -25.88
N PRO A 377 15.86 -5.76 -25.94
CA PRO A 377 14.43 -5.53 -26.02
C PRO A 377 13.86 -6.13 -27.30
N VAL A 378 12.67 -6.73 -27.16
CA VAL A 378 11.82 -7.17 -28.27
C VAL A 378 10.45 -6.51 -28.09
N VAL A 379 9.99 -5.84 -29.12
CA VAL A 379 8.66 -5.21 -29.17
C VAL A 379 7.88 -5.76 -30.35
N TRP A 380 6.65 -6.15 -30.12
CA TRP A 380 5.70 -6.58 -31.16
C TRP A 380 4.56 -5.58 -31.27
N ASN A 381 4.21 -5.24 -32.49
CA ASN A 381 2.99 -4.51 -32.81
C ASN A 381 2.26 -5.25 -33.94
N MET A 382 1.14 -5.87 -33.61
CA MET A 382 0.41 -6.76 -34.51
C MET A 382 1.33 -7.88 -35.07
N ASN A 383 1.56 -7.89 -36.39
CA ASN A 383 2.42 -8.84 -37.10
C ASN A 383 3.88 -8.37 -37.25
N ARG A 384 4.27 -7.28 -36.58
CA ARG A 384 5.60 -6.70 -36.66
C ARG A 384 6.39 -6.93 -35.39
N GLN A 385 7.68 -7.19 -35.52
CA GLN A 385 8.62 -7.32 -34.43
C GLN A 385 9.77 -6.32 -34.62
N LEU A 386 10.17 -5.66 -33.53
CA LEU A 386 11.25 -4.68 -33.50
C LEU A 386 12.28 -5.10 -32.46
N LEU A 387 13.55 -5.12 -32.84
CA LEU A 387 14.70 -5.50 -32.04
C LEU A 387 15.78 -4.42 -32.07
N GLY A 388 16.60 -4.39 -31.04
CA GLY A 388 17.79 -3.53 -30.96
C GLY A 388 18.50 -3.72 -29.60
N GLU A 389 19.64 -3.07 -29.43
CA GLU A 389 20.33 -3.07 -28.13
C GLU A 389 19.59 -2.20 -27.11
N LYS A 390 18.97 -1.11 -27.61
CA LYS A 390 18.18 -0.18 -26.82
C LYS A 390 17.02 0.35 -27.66
N ILE A 391 15.83 0.37 -27.09
CA ILE A 391 14.63 0.96 -27.71
C ILE A 391 14.11 2.08 -26.82
N MET A 392 13.94 3.28 -27.38
CA MET A 392 13.37 4.45 -26.71
C MET A 392 12.04 4.82 -27.39
N VAL A 393 10.99 4.97 -26.60
CA VAL A 393 9.66 5.38 -27.07
C VAL A 393 9.24 6.64 -26.33
N TYR A 394 9.02 7.71 -27.06
CA TYR A 394 8.58 9.00 -26.54
C TYR A 394 7.08 9.15 -26.77
N MET A 395 6.38 9.48 -25.72
CA MET A 395 4.94 9.65 -25.73
C MET A 395 4.56 11.14 -25.81
N ASN A 396 3.39 11.39 -26.35
CA ASN A 396 2.72 12.69 -26.25
C ASN A 396 1.34 12.39 -25.66
N ASP A 397 1.06 12.87 -24.46
CA ASP A 397 -0.11 12.47 -23.68
C ASP A 397 -0.30 10.94 -23.65
N SER A 398 -1.16 10.39 -24.50
CA SER A 398 -1.46 8.96 -24.56
C SER A 398 -0.96 8.26 -25.82
N THR A 399 -0.31 8.98 -26.75
CA THR A 399 0.12 8.42 -28.05
C THR A 399 1.63 8.45 -28.22
N VAL A 400 2.16 7.52 -29.01
CA VAL A 400 3.58 7.54 -29.40
C VAL A 400 3.78 8.69 -30.38
N ARG A 401 4.79 9.53 -30.13
CA ARG A 401 5.24 10.61 -31.05
C ARG A 401 6.52 10.28 -31.78
N PHE A 402 7.42 9.53 -31.13
CA PHE A 402 8.73 9.19 -31.66
C PHE A 402 9.23 7.89 -31.05
N ALA A 403 9.77 7.01 -31.88
CA ALA A 403 10.47 5.81 -31.44
C ALA A 403 11.88 5.79 -32.03
N HIS A 404 12.86 5.38 -31.24
CA HIS A 404 14.27 5.33 -31.59
C HIS A 404 14.89 4.02 -31.14
N VAL A 405 15.38 3.26 -32.08
CA VAL A 405 16.10 2.01 -31.87
C VAL A 405 17.56 2.24 -32.14
N VAL A 406 18.41 1.90 -31.19
CA VAL A 406 19.86 2.11 -31.26
C VAL A 406 20.58 0.77 -31.13
N GLY A 407 21.54 0.55 -31.96
CA GLY A 407 22.37 -0.64 -31.99
C GLY A 407 21.68 -1.85 -32.64
N GLN A 408 22.19 -2.32 -33.76
CA GLN A 408 21.71 -3.51 -34.46
C GLN A 408 20.19 -3.56 -34.63
N ALA A 409 19.60 -2.44 -35.05
CA ALA A 409 18.16 -2.32 -35.21
C ALA A 409 17.67 -3.30 -36.29
N LEU A 410 16.64 -4.09 -35.97
CA LEU A 410 16.03 -5.06 -36.88
C LEU A 410 14.50 -4.96 -36.74
N SER A 411 13.82 -4.67 -37.86
CA SER A 411 12.35 -4.68 -37.98
C SER A 411 11.96 -5.83 -38.88
N ILE A 412 11.04 -6.66 -38.43
CA ILE A 412 10.50 -7.81 -39.18
C ILE A 412 8.98 -7.68 -39.21
N GLU A 413 8.40 -7.85 -40.38
CA GLU A 413 6.96 -7.94 -40.58
C GLU A 413 6.60 -9.29 -41.20
N GLN A 414 5.80 -10.08 -40.49
CA GLN A 414 5.31 -11.34 -41.01
C GLN A 414 4.19 -11.07 -42.04
N MET A 415 4.34 -11.67 -43.25
CA MET A 415 3.34 -11.56 -44.30
C MET A 415 2.07 -12.37 -43.94
N PRO A 416 0.92 -12.11 -44.60
CA PRO A 416 -0.31 -12.82 -44.32
C PRO A 416 -0.25 -14.34 -44.51
N ASP A 417 0.67 -14.84 -45.36
CA ASP A 417 0.90 -16.27 -45.57
C ASP A 417 1.67 -16.95 -44.41
N SER A 418 2.12 -16.18 -43.42
CA SER A 418 2.85 -16.63 -42.23
C SER A 418 4.21 -17.34 -42.54
N VAL A 419 4.67 -17.32 -43.79
CA VAL A 419 5.91 -17.96 -44.27
C VAL A 419 6.95 -16.92 -44.62
N HIS A 420 6.53 -15.85 -45.28
CA HIS A 420 7.42 -14.80 -45.75
C HIS A 420 7.49 -13.63 -44.77
N TYR A 421 8.61 -12.93 -44.76
CA TYR A 421 8.88 -11.84 -43.82
C TYR A 421 9.54 -10.67 -44.54
N ASN A 422 8.94 -9.50 -44.47
CA ASN A 422 9.63 -8.25 -44.80
C ASN A 422 10.61 -7.91 -43.68
N GLN A 423 11.83 -7.51 -44.03
CA GLN A 423 12.88 -7.32 -43.05
C GLN A 423 13.67 -6.06 -43.37
N ILE A 424 14.03 -5.32 -42.36
CA ILE A 424 14.90 -4.15 -42.46
C ILE A 424 15.88 -4.23 -41.29
N THR A 425 17.19 -4.18 -41.58
CA THR A 425 18.23 -4.03 -40.55
C THR A 425 19.04 -2.77 -40.79
N SER A 426 19.51 -2.15 -39.70
CA SER A 426 20.37 -0.97 -39.75
C SER A 426 21.10 -0.77 -38.40
N ASN A 427 22.02 0.18 -38.33
CA ASN A 427 22.65 0.53 -37.07
C ASN A 427 21.64 1.26 -36.15
N GLU A 428 20.75 2.04 -36.75
CA GLU A 428 19.79 2.90 -36.02
C GLU A 428 18.49 3.00 -36.81
N MET A 429 17.35 3.00 -36.11
CA MET A 429 16.03 3.26 -36.70
C MET A 429 15.30 4.36 -35.91
N LYS A 430 14.71 5.29 -36.63
CA LYS A 430 13.87 6.37 -36.12
C LYS A 430 12.50 6.33 -36.76
N SER A 431 11.45 6.39 -35.96
CA SER A 431 10.06 6.41 -36.42
C SER A 431 9.33 7.59 -35.82
N TYR A 432 8.75 8.43 -36.66
CA TYR A 432 8.01 9.63 -36.30
C TYR A 432 6.53 9.34 -36.48
N PHE A 433 5.75 9.70 -35.46
CA PHE A 433 4.31 9.44 -35.43
C PHE A 433 3.54 10.75 -35.30
N ASP A 434 2.37 10.78 -35.90
CA ASP A 434 1.38 11.82 -35.73
C ASP A 434 0.06 11.17 -35.34
N HIS A 435 -0.52 11.60 -34.21
CA HIS A 435 -1.73 10.99 -33.61
C HIS A 435 -1.66 9.45 -33.46
N GLY A 436 -0.44 8.91 -33.20
CA GLY A 436 -0.20 7.49 -33.05
C GLY A 436 -0.05 6.71 -34.35
N GLU A 437 -0.17 7.37 -35.52
CA GLU A 437 0.12 6.78 -36.82
C GLU A 437 1.55 7.12 -37.26
N ILE A 438 2.27 6.11 -37.78
CA ILE A 438 3.60 6.33 -38.32
C ILE A 438 3.53 7.18 -39.59
N LYS A 439 4.29 8.28 -39.64
CA LYS A 439 4.38 9.17 -40.80
C LYS A 439 5.71 9.02 -41.53
N THR A 440 6.80 8.83 -40.79
CA THR A 440 8.12 8.66 -41.37
C THR A 440 8.90 7.61 -40.60
N ALA A 441 9.51 6.70 -41.33
CA ALA A 441 10.50 5.75 -40.78
C ALA A 441 11.85 5.95 -41.46
N GLU A 442 12.91 6.04 -40.65
CA GLU A 442 14.29 6.25 -41.07
C GLU A 442 15.14 5.08 -40.58
N SER A 443 15.87 4.45 -41.45
CA SER A 443 16.90 3.47 -41.14
C SER A 443 18.25 4.02 -41.54
N ILE A 444 19.23 4.03 -40.63
CA ILE A 444 20.50 4.74 -40.78
C ILE A 444 21.66 3.81 -40.50
N GLY A 445 22.61 3.76 -41.40
CA GLY A 445 23.86 3.02 -41.29
C GLY A 445 23.71 1.53 -41.59
N ASN A 446 24.39 1.05 -42.62
CA ASN A 446 24.40 -0.35 -43.04
C ASN A 446 23.00 -0.95 -43.24
N VAL A 447 22.15 -0.23 -43.95
CA VAL A 447 20.77 -0.65 -44.17
C VAL A 447 20.75 -1.81 -45.17
N GLN A 448 20.11 -2.90 -44.78
CA GLN A 448 19.76 -4.01 -45.65
C GLN A 448 18.26 -4.31 -45.53
N THR A 449 17.59 -4.54 -46.67
CA THR A 449 16.17 -4.87 -46.68
C THR A 449 15.88 -6.12 -47.50
N VAL A 450 14.92 -6.88 -47.04
CA VAL A 450 14.22 -7.92 -47.79
C VAL A 450 12.76 -7.53 -47.81
N TYR A 451 12.25 -7.26 -49.03
CA TYR A 451 10.87 -6.81 -49.19
C TYR A 451 10.18 -7.66 -50.26
N PHE A 452 9.10 -8.34 -49.89
CA PHE A 452 8.26 -9.12 -50.80
C PHE A 452 7.25 -8.21 -51.46
N MET A 453 7.32 -8.11 -52.77
CA MET A 453 6.42 -7.31 -53.56
C MET A 453 5.13 -8.10 -53.81
N THR A 454 3.98 -7.42 -53.65
CA THR A 454 2.64 -7.99 -53.89
C THR A 454 1.98 -7.31 -55.07
N ASP A 455 1.19 -8.08 -55.81
CA ASP A 455 0.29 -7.53 -56.82
C ASP A 455 -0.85 -6.72 -56.18
N ASP A 456 -1.14 -5.52 -56.70
CA ASP A 456 -2.14 -4.64 -56.15
C ASP A 456 -3.58 -5.18 -56.30
N LYS A 457 -3.83 -6.15 -57.22
CA LYS A 457 -5.16 -6.66 -57.53
C LYS A 457 -5.58 -7.81 -56.62
N ASP A 458 -4.69 -8.75 -56.38
CA ASP A 458 -4.99 -10.00 -55.66
C ASP A 458 -4.06 -10.27 -54.48
N SER A 459 -3.14 -9.35 -54.17
CA SER A 459 -2.15 -9.48 -53.11
C SER A 459 -1.20 -10.71 -53.24
N SER A 460 -1.12 -11.32 -54.41
CA SER A 460 -0.18 -12.42 -54.69
C SER A 460 1.25 -11.92 -54.66
N LEU A 461 2.19 -12.79 -54.21
CA LEU A 461 3.61 -12.46 -54.18
C LEU A 461 4.22 -12.55 -55.61
N ILE A 462 4.75 -11.45 -56.12
CA ILE A 462 5.35 -11.35 -57.45
C ILE A 462 6.86 -11.45 -57.46
N GLY A 463 7.51 -11.11 -56.36
CA GLY A 463 8.96 -11.16 -56.27
C GLY A 463 9.51 -10.62 -54.96
N LEU A 464 10.82 -10.62 -54.85
CA LEU A 464 11.57 -10.11 -53.71
C LEU A 464 12.50 -8.99 -54.18
N ASN A 465 12.47 -7.86 -53.49
CA ASN A 465 13.46 -6.79 -53.62
C ASN A 465 14.45 -6.89 -52.46
N TYR A 466 15.74 -7.03 -52.80
CA TYR A 466 16.86 -6.96 -51.88
C TYR A 466 17.60 -5.64 -52.09
N LEU A 467 17.64 -4.79 -51.04
CA LEU A 467 18.25 -3.45 -51.10
C LEU A 467 19.33 -3.32 -50.05
N GLU A 468 20.47 -2.77 -50.43
CA GLU A 468 21.56 -2.31 -49.53
C GLU A 468 21.80 -0.83 -49.74
N THR A 469 21.90 -0.05 -48.62
CA THR A 469 22.10 1.40 -48.66
C THR A 469 22.66 1.92 -47.32
N ASP A 470 23.12 3.17 -47.29
CA ASP A 470 23.53 3.81 -46.05
C ASP A 470 22.31 4.39 -45.27
N THR A 471 21.31 4.90 -45.99
CA THR A 471 20.12 5.51 -45.37
C THR A 471 18.88 5.23 -46.19
N LEU A 472 17.82 4.79 -45.53
CA LEU A 472 16.50 4.56 -46.11
C LEU A 472 15.48 5.39 -45.33
N ARG A 473 14.70 6.23 -46.04
CA ARG A 473 13.55 6.93 -45.49
C ARG A 473 12.29 6.48 -46.19
N MET A 474 11.29 6.12 -45.40
CA MET A 474 9.96 5.74 -45.86
C MET A 474 8.94 6.75 -45.34
N TYR A 475 8.09 7.24 -46.22
CA TYR A 475 7.00 8.16 -45.89
C TYR A 475 5.70 7.41 -46.03
N MET A 476 4.88 7.45 -44.98
CA MET A 476 3.64 6.71 -44.87
C MET A 476 2.44 7.64 -44.96
N GLY A 477 1.47 7.30 -45.79
CA GLY A 477 0.15 7.90 -45.85
C GLY A 477 -0.86 7.25 -44.93
N PRO A 478 -2.12 7.64 -45.05
CA PRO A 478 -3.23 7.07 -44.27
C PRO A 478 -3.25 5.54 -44.35
N GLY A 479 -3.60 4.89 -43.22
CA GLY A 479 -3.67 3.44 -43.15
C GLY A 479 -2.31 2.72 -43.28
N ARG A 480 -1.21 3.41 -43.01
CA ARG A 480 0.18 2.90 -43.09
C ARG A 480 0.59 2.47 -44.51
N LYS A 481 -0.03 3.00 -45.53
CA LYS A 481 0.35 2.76 -46.93
C LYS A 481 1.63 3.54 -47.22
N MET A 482 2.66 2.87 -47.78
CA MET A 482 3.90 3.51 -48.16
C MET A 482 3.67 4.38 -49.40
N GLU A 483 3.92 5.69 -49.31
CA GLU A 483 3.72 6.66 -50.39
C GLU A 483 5.04 7.05 -51.08
N LYS A 484 6.15 7.11 -50.33
CA LYS A 484 7.42 7.57 -50.86
C LYS A 484 8.57 6.87 -50.17
N ILE A 485 9.56 6.50 -50.93
CA ILE A 485 10.86 6.01 -50.47
C ILE A 485 11.94 6.99 -50.93
N TRP A 486 12.88 7.28 -50.03
CA TRP A 486 14.09 7.96 -50.38
C TRP A 486 15.30 7.19 -49.84
N THR A 487 16.34 7.06 -50.68
CA THR A 487 17.58 6.37 -50.31
C THR A 487 18.77 7.03 -51.01
N ASN A 488 19.98 6.84 -50.46
CA ASN A 488 21.24 7.30 -51.05
C ASN A 488 22.19 6.13 -51.27
N LYS A 489 23.00 6.17 -52.34
CA LYS A 489 24.04 5.18 -52.62
C LYS A 489 23.57 3.75 -52.39
N PHE A 490 22.67 3.31 -53.20
CA PHE A 490 22.01 2.01 -53.02
C PHE A 490 22.40 0.99 -54.08
N THR A 491 22.33 -0.29 -53.71
CA THR A 491 22.30 -1.43 -54.60
C THR A 491 20.97 -2.14 -54.38
N SER A 492 20.23 -2.36 -55.46
CA SER A 492 18.94 -3.05 -55.40
C SER A 492 18.90 -4.16 -56.44
N THR A 493 18.45 -5.33 -56.01
CA THR A 493 18.24 -6.50 -56.88
C THR A 493 16.81 -7.02 -56.69
N MET A 494 16.12 -7.21 -57.82
CA MET A 494 14.79 -7.81 -57.83
C MET A 494 14.87 -9.25 -58.31
N TYR A 495 14.24 -10.14 -57.57
CA TYR A 495 14.16 -11.56 -57.89
C TYR A 495 12.68 -11.95 -58.11
N PRO A 496 12.30 -12.53 -59.26
CA PRO A 496 11.01 -13.19 -59.39
C PRO A 496 10.89 -14.32 -58.34
N MET A 497 9.66 -14.61 -57.85
CA MET A 497 9.42 -15.62 -56.82
C MET A 497 10.08 -16.96 -57.09
N THR A 498 10.12 -17.39 -58.37
CA THR A 498 10.72 -18.67 -58.78
C THR A 498 12.25 -18.68 -58.82
N GLN A 499 12.91 -17.52 -58.71
CA GLN A 499 14.38 -17.38 -58.87
C GLN A 499 15.07 -16.78 -57.64
N ILE A 500 14.35 -16.69 -56.50
CA ILE A 500 14.95 -16.15 -55.29
C ILE A 500 16.02 -17.11 -54.74
N PRO A 501 17.27 -16.68 -54.57
CA PRO A 501 18.29 -17.51 -53.94
C PRO A 501 17.92 -17.80 -52.48
N PRO A 502 18.09 -19.03 -51.96
CA PRO A 502 17.76 -19.39 -50.57
C PRO A 502 18.38 -18.46 -49.52
N SER A 503 19.57 -17.94 -49.78
CA SER A 503 20.29 -17.00 -48.90
C SER A 503 19.71 -15.59 -48.86
N LYS A 504 18.76 -15.25 -49.75
CA LYS A 504 18.14 -13.90 -49.83
C LYS A 504 16.77 -13.84 -49.18
N TYR A 505 16.16 -14.96 -48.79
CA TYR A 505 14.87 -14.96 -48.06
C TYR A 505 14.98 -14.35 -46.67
N LYS A 506 16.15 -14.46 -46.03
CA LYS A 506 16.36 -13.96 -44.67
C LYS A 506 17.68 -13.21 -44.56
N LEU A 507 17.70 -12.08 -43.87
CA LEU A 507 18.92 -11.37 -43.50
C LEU A 507 19.76 -12.24 -42.55
N SER A 508 21.08 -12.03 -42.52
CA SER A 508 22.01 -12.83 -41.71
C SER A 508 21.72 -12.74 -40.19
N ASN A 509 21.09 -11.68 -39.75
CA ASN A 509 20.66 -11.45 -38.36
C ASN A 509 19.15 -11.68 -38.13
N PHE A 510 18.47 -12.33 -39.07
CA PHE A 510 17.06 -12.66 -38.93
C PHE A 510 16.81 -13.46 -37.66
N ALA A 511 15.89 -12.98 -36.81
CA ALA A 511 15.43 -13.66 -35.61
C ALA A 511 13.97 -13.30 -35.31
N TRP A 512 13.12 -14.30 -35.28
CA TRP A 512 11.69 -14.16 -34.94
C TRP A 512 11.42 -14.84 -33.62
N PHE A 513 10.91 -14.09 -32.63
CA PHE A 513 10.78 -14.49 -31.23
C PHE A 513 9.33 -14.62 -30.75
N ASP A 514 8.45 -15.24 -31.54
CA ASP A 514 7.05 -15.40 -31.16
C ASP A 514 6.85 -16.33 -29.94
N ASP A 515 7.82 -17.20 -29.66
CA ASP A 515 7.84 -18.11 -28.52
C ASP A 515 7.92 -17.41 -27.16
N ILE A 516 8.59 -16.25 -27.09
CA ILE A 516 8.71 -15.46 -25.86
C ILE A 516 7.69 -14.33 -25.77
N ARG A 517 6.89 -14.12 -26.80
CA ARG A 517 5.87 -13.07 -26.87
C ARG A 517 4.76 -13.33 -25.86
N PRO A 518 4.40 -12.37 -24.97
CA PRO A 518 3.25 -12.48 -24.07
C PRO A 518 1.94 -12.60 -24.88
N LYS A 519 1.14 -13.64 -24.60
CA LYS A 519 -0.11 -13.93 -25.34
C LYS A 519 -1.34 -13.24 -24.76
N ASP A 520 -1.34 -13.02 -23.47
CA ASP A 520 -2.41 -12.33 -22.75
C ASP A 520 -1.89 -11.62 -21.48
N LYS A 521 -2.79 -10.95 -20.76
CA LYS A 521 -2.47 -10.23 -19.51
C LYS A 521 -1.96 -11.13 -18.37
N ASN A 522 -2.23 -12.43 -18.39
CA ASN A 522 -1.77 -13.37 -17.36
C ASN A 522 -0.42 -13.96 -17.74
N ASP A 523 -0.10 -14.01 -19.03
CA ASP A 523 1.15 -14.55 -19.55
C ASP A 523 2.35 -13.66 -19.22
N ILE A 524 2.14 -12.41 -18.78
CA ILE A 524 3.22 -11.54 -18.29
C ILE A 524 3.94 -12.08 -17.05
N PHE A 525 3.36 -13.04 -16.33
CA PHE A 525 4.01 -13.66 -15.18
C PHE A 525 4.97 -14.79 -15.57
N VAL A 526 4.92 -15.28 -16.83
CA VAL A 526 5.77 -16.35 -17.32
C VAL A 526 6.99 -15.76 -18.03
N TRP A 527 8.18 -15.95 -17.47
CA TRP A 527 9.42 -15.57 -18.13
C TRP A 527 9.92 -16.69 -19.06
N ARG A 528 9.92 -16.40 -20.34
CA ARG A 528 10.54 -17.24 -21.37
C ARG A 528 11.75 -16.48 -21.89
N GLY A 529 12.94 -16.76 -21.35
CA GLY A 529 14.18 -16.12 -21.83
C GLY A 529 14.47 -16.50 -23.30
N LYS A 530 15.20 -15.66 -24.02
CA LYS A 530 15.74 -16.03 -25.34
C LYS A 530 16.64 -17.25 -25.18
N ALA A 531 16.59 -18.20 -26.12
CA ALA A 531 17.49 -19.35 -26.12
C ALA A 531 18.94 -18.87 -26.25
N LYS A 532 19.88 -19.54 -25.57
CA LYS A 532 21.32 -19.25 -25.71
C LYS A 532 21.72 -19.32 -27.17
N GLY A 533 22.43 -18.30 -27.67
CA GLY A 533 22.92 -18.22 -29.07
C GLY A 533 21.94 -17.51 -30.02
N THR A 534 20.78 -17.04 -29.54
CA THR A 534 19.85 -16.17 -30.29
C THR A 534 20.10 -14.69 -30.03
N GLU A 535 21.21 -14.33 -29.40
CA GLU A 535 21.65 -12.95 -29.26
C GLU A 535 21.83 -12.29 -30.63
N ILE A 536 21.52 -10.99 -30.72
CA ILE A 536 21.68 -10.23 -31.95
C ILE A 536 23.17 -10.27 -32.33
N LYS A 537 23.51 -10.96 -33.40
CA LYS A 537 24.91 -11.07 -33.84
C LYS A 537 25.37 -9.78 -34.51
N ASN A 538 26.51 -9.25 -34.10
CA ASN A 538 27.13 -8.13 -34.79
C ASN A 538 27.40 -8.50 -36.25
N ILE A 539 26.75 -7.81 -37.19
CA ILE A 539 27.02 -7.92 -38.59
C ILE A 539 28.37 -7.21 -38.85
N LYS A 540 29.43 -7.97 -39.01
CA LYS A 540 30.68 -7.37 -39.51
C LYS A 540 30.44 -6.88 -40.92
N ARG A 541 30.65 -5.58 -41.15
CA ARG A 541 30.60 -4.96 -42.48
C ARG A 541 31.58 -5.70 -43.36
N HIS A 542 31.15 -6.21 -44.52
CA HIS A 542 32.04 -6.45 -45.64
C HIS A 542 32.47 -5.07 -46.16
N GLU A 543 33.67 -4.63 -45.82
CA GLU A 543 34.28 -3.48 -46.49
C GLU A 543 34.35 -3.83 -47.98
N ALA A 544 33.60 -3.11 -48.80
CA ALA A 544 33.75 -3.16 -50.24
C ALA A 544 35.23 -2.84 -50.55
N PRO A 545 35.95 -3.64 -51.38
CA PRO A 545 37.33 -3.34 -51.70
C PRO A 545 37.38 -1.94 -52.27
N LEU A 546 38.18 -1.07 -51.65
CA LEU A 546 38.45 0.27 -52.15
C LEU A 546 38.90 0.13 -53.60
N GLN A 547 38.08 0.59 -54.54
CA GLN A 547 38.52 0.73 -55.93
C GLN A 547 39.70 1.69 -55.92
N LYS A 548 40.91 1.18 -56.17
CA LYS A 548 42.07 2.01 -56.45
C LYS A 548 41.72 2.83 -57.69
N ILE A 549 41.51 4.12 -57.52
CA ILE A 549 41.49 5.07 -58.61
C ILE A 549 42.95 5.10 -59.12
N THR A 550 43.24 4.36 -60.17
CA THR A 550 44.47 4.55 -60.95
C THR A 550 44.24 5.79 -61.79
N ASN A 551 45.02 6.86 -61.49
CA ASN A 551 45.15 8.05 -62.31
C ASN A 551 45.68 7.72 -63.66
#